data_0191eaca0e33fa581b6dafb2f2fc2aec
#
_entry.id   0191eaca0e33fa581b6dafb2f2fc2aec
#
_cell.length_a   1.000
_cell.length_b   1.000
_cell.length_c   1.000
_cell.angle_alpha   90.00
_cell.angle_beta   90.00
_cell.angle_gamma   90.00
#
_symmetry.space_group_name_H-M   'P 1'
#
loop_
_entity.id
_entity.type
_entity.pdbx_description
1 polymer ?
#
loop_
_entity_poly.entity_id
_entity_poly.type
_entity_poly.pdbx_seq_one_letter_code
_entity_poly.pdbx_strand_id
1 'polypeptide(L)'
;AIAHAIRAVTQPGDEVLTFAPYFPEYGPYVAGTGAVLRVVPPQAPTFQPNLDAFEQMIGEKTTCVLINTPNNPTGVVYSAQTLTRMADILTEKSKAFGHNIFLVSDEPYRDIAFDGKKVPYPAAFYPHTLTCFSYSKSLSLPGERLGYVAVRPGCEGEDILVDMMAQISRFTGHNCPPSIIQRAVGRCQEVTSDLSVYETNMNLLYDKLTALGFEVERPGGTFYIFPKALEEDANAFCLKAREFDLLLVPSDTFGVKGYVRLAYCIDTEKVKRSLPALEKLAAAYRK
;
A
#
# COMPACT_ATOMS: atom_id res chain seq x y z
N ALA A 1 -11.96 6.05 -4.36
CA ALA A 1 -10.79 6.74 -4.92
C ALA A 1 -10.07 5.84 -5.94
N ILE A 2 -9.35 4.78 -5.52
CA ILE A 2 -8.48 3.96 -6.39
C ILE A 2 -9.22 3.42 -7.62
N ALA A 3 -10.37 2.77 -7.44
CA ALA A 3 -11.16 2.21 -8.55
C ALA A 3 -11.60 3.30 -9.56
N HIS A 4 -11.87 4.51 -9.09
CA HIS A 4 -12.21 5.64 -9.98
C HIS A 4 -10.98 6.13 -10.74
N ALA A 5 -9.83 6.26 -10.06
CA ALA A 5 -8.58 6.67 -10.68
C ALA A 5 -8.14 5.68 -11.77
N ILE A 6 -8.14 4.37 -11.47
CA ILE A 6 -7.78 3.34 -12.46
C ILE A 6 -8.74 3.40 -13.66
N ARG A 7 -10.06 3.46 -13.41
CA ARG A 7 -11.07 3.50 -14.48
C ARG A 7 -10.94 4.75 -15.36
N ALA A 8 -10.46 5.87 -14.83
CA ALA A 8 -10.28 7.10 -15.60
C ALA A 8 -9.08 7.04 -16.56
N VAL A 9 -8.11 6.16 -16.31
CA VAL A 9 -6.86 6.08 -17.06
C VAL A 9 -6.64 4.75 -17.78
N THR A 10 -7.65 3.86 -17.79
CA THR A 10 -7.54 2.54 -18.43
C THR A 10 -8.75 2.23 -19.30
N GLN A 11 -8.53 1.40 -20.32
CA GLN A 11 -9.54 0.82 -21.20
C GLN A 11 -9.49 -0.71 -21.10
N PRO A 12 -10.55 -1.43 -21.53
CA PRO A 12 -10.51 -2.88 -21.65
C PRO A 12 -9.34 -3.36 -22.50
N GLY A 13 -8.54 -4.28 -21.96
CA GLY A 13 -7.35 -4.82 -22.62
C GLY A 13 -6.04 -4.11 -22.29
N ASP A 14 -6.09 -2.98 -21.58
CA ASP A 14 -4.89 -2.32 -21.05
C ASP A 14 -4.24 -3.13 -19.92
N GLU A 15 -2.99 -2.81 -19.63
CA GLU A 15 -2.25 -3.40 -18.53
C GLU A 15 -2.02 -2.37 -17.41
N VAL A 16 -2.29 -2.79 -16.17
CA VAL A 16 -1.95 -2.05 -14.95
C VAL A 16 -0.85 -2.80 -14.22
N LEU A 17 0.30 -2.17 -14.00
CA LEU A 17 1.39 -2.77 -13.24
C LEU A 17 1.30 -2.39 -11.74
N THR A 18 1.62 -3.35 -10.87
CA THR A 18 1.84 -3.09 -9.43
C THR A 18 3.01 -3.92 -8.93
N PHE A 19 3.55 -3.60 -7.76
CA PHE A 19 4.72 -4.27 -7.18
C PHE A 19 4.29 -5.20 -6.05
N ALA A 20 4.72 -6.46 -6.11
CA ALA A 20 4.54 -7.35 -4.96
C ALA A 20 5.50 -6.97 -3.80
N PRO A 21 5.05 -7.07 -2.54
CA PRO A 21 3.67 -7.37 -2.13
C PRO A 21 2.74 -6.16 -2.25
N TYR A 22 1.48 -6.40 -2.60
CA TYR A 22 0.48 -5.38 -2.88
C TYR A 22 -0.84 -5.62 -2.14
N PHE A 23 -1.68 -4.59 -2.04
CA PHE A 23 -3.00 -4.72 -1.44
C PHE A 23 -3.94 -5.55 -2.33
N PRO A 24 -4.53 -6.68 -1.83
CA PRO A 24 -5.26 -7.65 -2.66
C PRO A 24 -6.42 -7.08 -3.47
N GLU A 25 -7.06 -6.02 -2.97
CA GLU A 25 -8.20 -5.39 -3.65
C GLU A 25 -7.84 -4.72 -4.99
N TYR A 26 -6.55 -4.54 -5.28
CA TYR A 26 -6.13 -4.02 -6.59
C TYR A 26 -6.55 -4.94 -7.73
N GLY A 27 -6.52 -6.26 -7.51
CA GLY A 27 -6.99 -7.24 -8.49
C GLY A 27 -8.43 -6.97 -8.94
N PRO A 28 -9.43 -7.00 -8.03
CA PRO A 28 -10.82 -6.67 -8.35
C PRO A 28 -11.02 -5.28 -8.95
N TYR A 29 -10.29 -4.26 -8.47
CA TYR A 29 -10.41 -2.90 -9.01
C TYR A 29 -9.97 -2.81 -10.47
N VAL A 30 -8.85 -3.43 -10.81
CA VAL A 30 -8.34 -3.48 -12.18
C VAL A 30 -9.25 -4.33 -13.07
N ALA A 31 -9.63 -5.55 -12.63
CA ALA A 31 -10.52 -6.42 -13.38
C ALA A 31 -11.87 -5.75 -13.69
N GLY A 32 -12.38 -4.93 -12.76
CA GLY A 32 -13.62 -4.17 -12.93
C GLY A 32 -13.58 -3.11 -14.05
N THR A 33 -12.40 -2.77 -14.58
CA THR A 33 -12.25 -1.88 -15.75
C THR A 33 -12.10 -2.65 -17.07
N GLY A 34 -11.91 -3.96 -17.03
CA GLY A 34 -11.55 -4.79 -18.16
C GLY A 34 -10.04 -4.79 -18.48
N ALA A 35 -9.23 -4.10 -17.68
CA ALA A 35 -7.77 -4.14 -17.77
C ALA A 35 -7.19 -5.37 -17.07
N VAL A 36 -5.92 -5.66 -17.33
CA VAL A 36 -5.19 -6.79 -16.78
C VAL A 36 -4.18 -6.31 -15.74
N LEU A 37 -4.27 -6.83 -14.49
CA LEU A 37 -3.25 -6.58 -13.49
C LEU A 37 -2.01 -7.43 -13.75
N ARG A 38 -0.84 -6.77 -13.88
CA ARG A 38 0.47 -7.41 -13.96
C ARG A 38 1.29 -7.06 -12.73
N VAL A 39 1.86 -8.07 -12.09
CA VAL A 39 2.55 -7.94 -10.83
C VAL A 39 4.05 -8.03 -11.04
N VAL A 40 4.76 -6.96 -10.73
CA VAL A 40 6.23 -6.93 -10.72
C VAL A 40 6.73 -7.76 -9.53
N PRO A 41 7.68 -8.70 -9.75
CA PRO A 41 8.20 -9.54 -8.68
C PRO A 41 8.78 -8.74 -7.50
N PRO A 42 8.66 -9.24 -6.26
CA PRO A 42 9.18 -8.56 -5.08
C PRO A 42 10.71 -8.49 -5.08
N GLN A 43 11.26 -7.48 -4.43
CA GLN A 43 12.68 -7.37 -4.11
C GLN A 43 12.87 -7.57 -2.59
N ALA A 44 12.83 -8.84 -2.16
CA ALA A 44 13.08 -9.18 -0.77
C ALA A 44 14.59 -9.03 -0.42
N PRO A 45 14.94 -8.73 0.85
CA PRO A 45 14.04 -8.47 1.97
C PRO A 45 13.54 -7.02 2.08
N THR A 46 14.08 -6.09 1.30
CA THR A 46 13.86 -4.64 1.43
C THR A 46 12.46 -4.19 0.99
N PHE A 47 11.81 -4.96 0.12
CA PHE A 47 10.52 -4.65 -0.50
C PHE A 47 10.41 -3.23 -1.10
N GLN A 48 11.55 -2.62 -1.45
CA GLN A 48 11.54 -1.51 -2.40
C GLN A 48 11.11 -2.05 -3.78
N PRO A 49 10.49 -1.23 -4.63
CA PRO A 49 10.15 -1.62 -5.99
C PRO A 49 11.32 -2.23 -6.75
N ASN A 50 11.12 -3.39 -7.34
CA ASN A 50 12.09 -4.02 -8.24
C ASN A 50 12.05 -3.29 -9.59
N LEU A 51 12.84 -2.23 -9.71
CA LEU A 51 12.79 -1.33 -10.86
C LEU A 51 13.37 -1.96 -12.13
N ASP A 52 14.28 -2.92 -12.03
CA ASP A 52 14.84 -3.61 -13.20
C ASP A 52 13.80 -4.54 -13.82
N ALA A 53 13.08 -5.32 -13.01
CA ALA A 53 11.96 -6.12 -13.49
C ALA A 53 10.81 -5.23 -13.99
N PHE A 54 10.54 -4.12 -13.33
CA PHE A 54 9.53 -3.15 -13.72
C PHE A 54 9.77 -2.59 -15.11
N GLU A 55 10.99 -2.13 -15.40
CA GLU A 55 11.38 -1.57 -16.69
C GLU A 55 11.22 -2.58 -17.84
N GLN A 56 11.51 -3.87 -17.55
CA GLN A 56 11.33 -4.96 -18.52
C GLN A 56 9.86 -5.35 -18.75
N MET A 57 9.02 -5.16 -17.74
CA MET A 57 7.60 -5.56 -17.80
C MET A 57 6.70 -4.50 -18.43
N ILE A 58 7.11 -3.24 -18.47
CA ILE A 58 6.34 -2.17 -19.11
C ILE A 58 6.33 -2.40 -20.63
N GLY A 59 5.12 -2.47 -21.21
CA GLY A 59 4.88 -2.65 -22.63
C GLY A 59 3.92 -1.61 -23.20
N GLU A 60 3.66 -1.69 -24.52
CA GLU A 60 2.78 -0.77 -25.24
C GLU A 60 1.33 -0.72 -24.70
N LYS A 61 0.89 -1.77 -24.00
CA LYS A 61 -0.44 -1.83 -23.37
C LYS A 61 -0.46 -1.28 -21.95
N THR A 62 0.70 -0.92 -21.39
CA THR A 62 0.78 -0.40 -20.05
C THR A 62 0.31 1.04 -20.03
N THR A 63 -0.83 1.32 -19.41
CA THR A 63 -1.39 2.68 -19.27
C THR A 63 -1.36 3.20 -17.85
N CYS A 64 -1.18 2.30 -16.86
CA CYS A 64 -1.23 2.66 -15.45
C CYS A 64 -0.22 1.85 -14.63
N VAL A 65 0.39 2.52 -13.67
CA VAL A 65 1.18 1.91 -12.59
C VAL A 65 0.54 2.26 -11.26
N LEU A 66 0.28 1.26 -10.43
CA LEU A 66 -0.36 1.42 -9.13
C LEU A 66 0.64 1.12 -8.02
N ILE A 67 0.93 2.12 -7.18
CA ILE A 67 1.83 1.99 -6.03
C ILE A 67 1.12 2.29 -4.72
N ASN A 68 1.69 1.77 -3.62
CA ASN A 68 1.25 2.07 -2.26
C ASN A 68 2.47 2.35 -1.37
N THR A 69 2.59 3.58 -0.89
CA THR A 69 3.70 3.99 -0.01
C THR A 69 3.22 5.03 1.00
N PRO A 70 3.41 4.79 2.32
CA PRO A 70 3.92 3.56 2.97
C PRO A 70 3.09 2.33 2.62
N ASN A 71 3.76 1.18 2.47
CA ASN A 71 3.18 -0.01 1.84
C ASN A 71 2.39 -0.90 2.81
N ASN A 72 1.24 -1.34 2.41
CA ASN A 72 0.53 -2.49 2.98
C ASN A 72 0.80 -3.71 2.09
N PRO A 73 1.49 -4.77 2.58
CA PRO A 73 1.59 -5.19 3.99
C PRO A 73 2.92 -4.87 4.70
N THR A 74 3.95 -4.37 4.02
CA THR A 74 5.35 -4.39 4.50
C THR A 74 5.70 -3.28 5.49
N GLY A 75 4.97 -2.16 5.48
CA GLY A 75 5.35 -0.96 6.20
C GLY A 75 6.50 -0.17 5.57
N VAL A 76 7.01 -0.60 4.42
CA VAL A 76 8.12 0.04 3.72
C VAL A 76 7.69 1.36 3.11
N VAL A 77 8.52 2.39 3.29
CA VAL A 77 8.40 3.69 2.63
C VAL A 77 9.31 3.70 1.41
N TYR A 78 8.78 4.02 0.24
CA TYR A 78 9.59 4.13 -0.96
C TYR A 78 10.52 5.35 -0.87
N SER A 79 11.79 5.14 -1.21
CA SER A 79 12.79 6.21 -1.14
C SER A 79 12.60 7.25 -2.26
N ALA A 80 13.09 8.47 -2.04
CA ALA A 80 13.12 9.49 -3.08
C ALA A 80 13.89 9.01 -4.32
N GLN A 81 15.00 8.27 -4.12
CA GLN A 81 15.79 7.68 -5.20
C GLN A 81 14.97 6.67 -6.01
N THR A 82 14.20 5.80 -5.33
CA THR A 82 13.30 4.84 -5.97
C THR A 82 12.25 5.55 -6.82
N LEU A 83 11.62 6.60 -6.27
CA LEU A 83 10.60 7.37 -6.99
C LEU A 83 11.17 8.15 -8.17
N THR A 84 12.37 8.72 -8.04
CA THR A 84 13.06 9.39 -9.15
C THR A 84 13.30 8.41 -10.30
N ARG A 85 13.94 7.26 -10.03
CA ARG A 85 14.19 6.27 -11.07
C ARG A 85 12.90 5.71 -11.69
N MET A 86 11.86 5.51 -10.90
CA MET A 86 10.53 5.11 -11.43
C MET A 86 9.99 6.17 -12.39
N ALA A 87 10.07 7.45 -12.03
CA ALA A 87 9.63 8.57 -12.86
C ALA A 87 10.41 8.65 -14.19
N ASP A 88 11.73 8.42 -14.15
CA ASP A 88 12.58 8.38 -15.33
C ASP A 88 12.13 7.25 -16.28
N ILE A 89 11.96 6.03 -15.76
CA ILE A 89 11.49 4.88 -16.53
C ILE A 89 10.12 5.19 -17.16
N LEU A 90 9.17 5.71 -16.37
CA LEU A 90 7.83 6.05 -16.88
C LEU A 90 7.88 7.12 -17.99
N THR A 91 8.74 8.11 -17.83
CA THR A 91 8.93 9.19 -18.82
C THR A 91 9.50 8.65 -20.12
N GLU A 92 10.54 7.81 -20.05
CA GLU A 92 11.16 7.20 -21.21
C GLU A 92 10.21 6.26 -21.96
N LYS A 93 9.48 5.41 -21.21
CA LYS A 93 8.52 4.47 -21.80
C LYS A 93 7.31 5.17 -22.40
N SER A 94 6.76 6.19 -21.72
CA SER A 94 5.65 7.00 -22.29
C SER A 94 6.05 7.64 -23.61
N LYS A 95 7.26 8.19 -23.69
CA LYS A 95 7.80 8.76 -24.93
C LYS A 95 8.00 7.70 -26.02
N ALA A 96 8.51 6.53 -25.67
CA ALA A 96 8.77 5.44 -26.61
C ALA A 96 7.48 4.88 -27.21
N PHE A 97 6.41 4.77 -26.42
CA PHE A 97 5.13 4.21 -26.86
C PHE A 97 4.15 5.26 -27.40
N GLY A 98 4.46 6.56 -27.27
CA GLY A 98 3.63 7.65 -27.79
C GLY A 98 2.32 7.87 -27.02
N HIS A 99 2.23 7.40 -25.77
CA HIS A 99 1.11 7.67 -24.86
C HIS A 99 1.57 7.79 -23.41
N ASN A 100 0.79 8.48 -22.59
CA ASN A 100 1.10 8.62 -21.17
C ASN A 100 0.83 7.34 -20.39
N ILE A 101 1.76 7.00 -19.49
CA ILE A 101 1.58 5.97 -18.47
C ILE A 101 1.29 6.69 -17.16
N PHE A 102 0.11 6.52 -16.61
CA PHE A 102 -0.29 7.22 -15.38
C PHE A 102 0.21 6.50 -14.13
N LEU A 103 0.65 7.25 -13.14
CA LEU A 103 0.99 6.75 -11.81
C LEU A 103 -0.18 6.99 -10.86
N VAL A 104 -0.85 5.93 -10.43
CA VAL A 104 -1.86 5.98 -9.37
C VAL A 104 -1.17 5.65 -8.05
N SER A 105 -1.07 6.64 -7.17
CA SER A 105 -0.42 6.50 -5.86
C SER A 105 -1.47 6.37 -4.77
N ASP A 106 -1.55 5.19 -4.15
CA ASP A 106 -2.41 4.89 -3.01
C ASP A 106 -1.70 5.26 -1.71
N GLU A 107 -2.14 6.35 -1.07
CA GLU A 107 -1.44 6.98 0.05
C GLU A 107 -2.25 7.05 1.37
N PRO A 108 -3.04 6.05 1.77
CA PRO A 108 -3.86 6.14 2.98
C PRO A 108 -3.01 6.17 4.25
N TYR A 109 -1.73 5.80 4.17
CA TYR A 109 -0.78 5.73 5.28
C TYR A 109 0.25 6.86 5.28
N ARG A 110 0.17 7.86 4.36
CA ARG A 110 1.17 8.92 4.22
C ARG A 110 1.46 9.65 5.54
N ASP A 111 0.44 9.84 6.37
CA ASP A 111 0.56 10.54 7.65
C ASP A 111 0.98 9.61 8.80
N ILE A 112 1.14 8.30 8.54
CA ILE A 112 1.57 7.30 9.52
C ILE A 112 3.00 6.89 9.17
N ALA A 113 3.95 7.70 9.61
CA ALA A 113 5.37 7.47 9.45
C ALA A 113 6.09 7.62 10.80
N PHE A 114 7.18 6.90 10.99
CA PHE A 114 7.91 6.79 12.24
C PHE A 114 9.29 7.47 12.17
N ASP A 115 9.95 7.64 13.32
CA ASP A 115 11.27 8.23 13.44
C ASP A 115 11.37 9.67 12.85
N GLY A 116 10.27 10.42 12.82
CA GLY A 116 10.20 11.76 12.23
C GLY A 116 10.43 11.79 10.71
N LYS A 117 10.37 10.64 10.03
CA LYS A 117 10.58 10.52 8.58
C LYS A 117 9.45 11.20 7.81
N LYS A 118 9.82 11.97 6.80
CA LYS A 118 8.86 12.48 5.82
C LYS A 118 8.73 11.45 4.71
N VAL A 119 7.49 11.03 4.44
CA VAL A 119 7.18 10.17 3.28
C VAL A 119 7.35 11.00 2.01
N PRO A 120 8.20 10.60 1.06
CA PRO A 120 8.31 11.30 -0.22
C PRO A 120 6.96 11.26 -0.96
N TYR A 121 6.55 12.40 -1.51
CA TYR A 121 5.27 12.54 -2.20
C TYR A 121 5.42 12.17 -3.69
N PRO A 122 4.87 11.04 -4.17
CA PRO A 122 5.12 10.55 -5.53
C PRO A 122 4.79 11.56 -6.63
N ALA A 123 3.73 12.37 -6.45
CA ALA A 123 3.38 13.42 -7.40
C ALA A 123 4.43 14.53 -7.54
N ALA A 124 5.40 14.65 -6.63
CA ALA A 124 6.51 15.58 -6.80
C ALA A 124 7.54 15.10 -7.83
N PHE A 125 7.57 13.78 -8.11
CA PHE A 125 8.57 13.15 -8.98
C PHE A 125 8.05 12.92 -10.41
N TYR A 126 6.77 12.59 -10.59
CA TYR A 126 6.22 12.26 -11.90
C TYR A 126 4.98 13.11 -12.24
N PRO A 127 4.92 13.74 -13.44
CA PRO A 127 3.85 14.66 -13.78
C PRO A 127 2.48 14.02 -13.94
N HIS A 128 2.40 12.80 -14.49
CA HIS A 128 1.13 12.10 -14.72
C HIS A 128 0.72 11.26 -13.51
N THR A 129 0.61 11.91 -12.33
CA THR A 129 0.30 11.25 -11.06
C THR A 129 -1.09 11.62 -10.54
N LEU A 130 -1.85 10.58 -10.18
CA LEU A 130 -3.10 10.66 -9.44
C LEU A 130 -2.87 10.15 -8.03
N THR A 131 -3.02 11.00 -7.03
CA THR A 131 -2.89 10.65 -5.60
C THR A 131 -4.24 10.25 -5.04
N CYS A 132 -4.35 9.03 -4.53
CA CYS A 132 -5.52 8.53 -3.82
C CYS A 132 -5.26 8.57 -2.31
N PHE A 133 -6.01 9.38 -1.58
CA PHE A 133 -5.90 9.50 -0.13
C PHE A 133 -7.19 9.08 0.57
N SER A 134 -7.09 8.58 1.80
CA SER A 134 -8.22 8.19 2.62
C SER A 134 -8.00 8.57 4.08
N TYR A 135 -9.00 9.16 4.70
CA TYR A 135 -9.02 9.47 6.14
C TYR A 135 -9.30 8.23 7.02
N SER A 136 -9.48 7.08 6.39
CA SER A 136 -9.72 5.81 7.10
C SER A 136 -8.62 5.43 8.09
N LYS A 137 -7.38 5.88 7.85
CA LYS A 137 -6.20 5.49 8.62
C LYS A 137 -5.68 6.64 9.49
N SER A 138 -5.40 7.80 8.90
CA SER A 138 -4.86 8.96 9.60
C SER A 138 -5.78 9.50 10.69
N LEU A 139 -7.10 9.51 10.46
CA LEU A 139 -8.11 9.94 11.43
C LEU A 139 -8.88 8.78 12.09
N SER A 140 -8.53 7.53 11.81
CA SER A 140 -9.24 6.34 12.32
C SER A 140 -10.74 6.35 12.00
N LEU A 141 -11.13 6.82 10.80
CA LEU A 141 -12.51 6.95 10.33
C LEU A 141 -12.84 6.00 9.16
N PRO A 142 -12.55 4.67 9.24
CA PRO A 142 -12.77 3.76 8.12
C PRO A 142 -14.26 3.59 7.76
N GLY A 143 -15.16 3.74 8.73
CA GLY A 143 -16.61 3.62 8.56
C GLY A 143 -17.24 4.77 7.78
N GLU A 144 -16.62 5.96 7.81
CA GLU A 144 -17.18 7.18 7.21
C GLU A 144 -16.98 7.25 5.69
N ARG A 145 -16.20 6.34 5.13
CA ARG A 145 -15.99 6.18 3.67
C ARG A 145 -15.57 7.46 2.96
N LEU A 146 -14.65 8.22 3.57
CA LEU A 146 -14.18 9.52 3.07
C LEU A 146 -12.72 9.43 2.61
N GLY A 147 -12.47 9.96 1.42
CA GLY A 147 -11.17 10.13 0.81
C GLY A 147 -11.29 11.01 -0.44
N TYR A 148 -10.18 11.20 -1.14
CA TYR A 148 -10.15 11.97 -2.37
C TYR A 148 -9.17 11.39 -3.39
N VAL A 149 -9.31 11.82 -4.64
CA VAL A 149 -8.27 11.72 -5.66
C VAL A 149 -7.82 13.13 -6.00
N ALA A 150 -6.51 13.35 -5.97
CA ALA A 150 -5.90 14.59 -6.45
C ALA A 150 -5.12 14.30 -7.74
N VAL A 151 -5.42 15.04 -8.80
CA VAL A 151 -4.64 15.04 -10.03
C VAL A 151 -3.54 16.07 -9.88
N ARG A 152 -2.29 15.71 -10.20
CA ARG A 152 -1.18 16.63 -10.09
C ARG A 152 -1.37 17.81 -11.07
N PRO A 153 -1.21 19.07 -10.65
CA PRO A 153 -1.23 20.22 -11.55
C PRO A 153 -0.18 20.08 -12.67
N GLY A 154 -0.60 20.30 -13.92
CA GLY A 154 0.21 20.08 -15.11
C GLY A 154 0.26 18.64 -15.61
N CYS A 155 -0.56 17.74 -15.04
CA CYS A 155 -0.86 16.44 -15.64
C CYS A 155 -1.63 16.67 -16.94
N GLU A 156 -1.24 16.00 -18.02
CA GLU A 156 -1.96 16.10 -19.29
C GLU A 156 -3.41 15.65 -19.12
N GLY A 157 -4.35 16.46 -19.54
CA GLY A 157 -5.78 16.21 -19.43
C GLY A 157 -6.33 16.31 -17.99
N GLU A 158 -5.69 17.08 -17.09
CA GLU A 158 -6.07 17.16 -15.67
C GLU A 158 -7.54 17.50 -15.45
N ASP A 159 -8.09 18.48 -16.15
CA ASP A 159 -9.50 18.88 -16.05
C ASP A 159 -10.43 17.74 -16.51
N ILE A 160 -10.08 17.08 -17.62
CA ILE A 160 -10.85 15.95 -18.15
C ILE A 160 -10.83 14.79 -17.18
N LEU A 161 -9.70 14.48 -16.56
CA LEU A 161 -9.57 13.40 -15.58
C LEU A 161 -10.44 13.67 -14.34
N VAL A 162 -10.47 14.90 -13.84
CA VAL A 162 -11.32 15.28 -12.71
C VAL A 162 -12.79 15.12 -13.04
N ASP A 163 -13.23 15.61 -14.20
CA ASP A 163 -14.63 15.48 -14.65
C ASP A 163 -15.01 14.02 -14.89
N MET A 164 -14.14 13.23 -15.51
CA MET A 164 -14.36 11.79 -15.70
C MET A 164 -14.53 11.06 -14.37
N MET A 165 -13.68 11.31 -13.38
CA MET A 165 -13.79 10.68 -12.06
C MET A 165 -15.08 11.08 -11.34
N ALA A 166 -15.56 12.32 -11.51
CA ALA A 166 -16.85 12.77 -10.99
C ALA A 166 -18.02 12.00 -11.66
N GLN A 167 -17.97 11.78 -12.96
CA GLN A 167 -18.98 10.98 -13.67
C GLN A 167 -18.90 9.49 -13.27
N ILE A 168 -17.70 8.93 -13.19
CA ILE A 168 -17.48 7.55 -12.73
C ILE A 168 -18.07 7.36 -11.33
N SER A 169 -17.84 8.30 -10.41
CA SER A 169 -18.40 8.27 -9.07
C SER A 169 -19.94 8.18 -9.08
N ARG A 170 -20.60 8.95 -9.95
CA ARG A 170 -22.06 8.94 -10.09
C ARG A 170 -22.61 7.62 -10.60
N PHE A 171 -22.09 7.11 -11.72
CA PHE A 171 -22.64 5.88 -12.31
C PHE A 171 -22.28 4.61 -11.55
N THR A 172 -21.19 4.63 -10.74
CA THR A 172 -20.85 3.52 -9.85
C THR A 172 -21.62 3.55 -8.53
N GLY A 173 -22.50 4.52 -8.32
CA GLY A 173 -23.35 4.64 -7.15
C GLY A 173 -22.66 5.19 -5.89
N HIS A 174 -21.42 5.66 -5.97
CA HIS A 174 -20.71 6.24 -4.82
C HIS A 174 -21.02 7.71 -4.59
N ASN A 175 -21.53 8.38 -5.58
CA ASN A 175 -21.97 9.78 -5.65
C ASN A 175 -21.12 10.77 -4.83
N CYS A 176 -21.34 10.86 -3.52
CA CYS A 176 -20.50 11.66 -2.61
C CYS A 176 -20.56 11.12 -1.16
N PRO A 177 -19.53 11.36 -0.33
CA PRO A 177 -19.59 11.09 1.10
C PRO A 177 -20.60 12.01 1.82
N PRO A 178 -21.05 11.65 3.04
CA PRO A 178 -21.94 12.50 3.84
C PRO A 178 -21.35 13.90 4.08
N SER A 179 -22.13 14.95 3.80
CA SER A 179 -21.67 16.34 3.86
C SER A 179 -21.20 16.78 5.26
N ILE A 180 -21.83 16.24 6.32
CA ILE A 180 -21.45 16.54 7.69
C ILE A 180 -20.02 16.05 7.99
N ILE A 181 -19.67 14.86 7.51
CA ILE A 181 -18.32 14.27 7.67
C ILE A 181 -17.29 15.06 6.86
N GLN A 182 -17.62 15.45 5.62
CA GLN A 182 -16.72 16.29 4.82
C GLN A 182 -16.40 17.61 5.54
N ARG A 183 -17.40 18.26 6.14
CA ARG A 183 -17.21 19.50 6.90
C ARG A 183 -16.42 19.30 8.19
N ALA A 184 -16.63 18.19 8.89
CA ALA A 184 -15.89 17.85 10.09
C ALA A 184 -14.40 17.62 9.77
N VAL A 185 -14.11 16.77 8.77
CA VAL A 185 -12.75 16.45 8.33
C VAL A 185 -12.05 17.72 7.77
N GLY A 186 -12.77 18.59 7.08
CA GLY A 186 -12.21 19.87 6.62
C GLY A 186 -11.66 20.79 7.74
N ARG A 187 -12.04 20.52 9.01
CA ARG A 187 -11.50 21.21 10.19
C ARG A 187 -10.39 20.42 10.91
N CYS A 188 -10.07 19.23 10.45
CA CYS A 188 -9.11 18.30 11.06
C CYS A 188 -7.91 18.05 10.14
N GLN A 189 -7.56 19.00 9.26
CA GLN A 189 -6.53 18.80 8.24
C GLN A 189 -5.12 18.58 8.83
N GLU A 190 -4.86 19.11 10.01
CA GLU A 190 -3.55 19.01 10.69
C GLU A 190 -3.55 17.99 11.82
N VAL A 191 -4.63 17.20 11.95
CA VAL A 191 -4.79 16.22 13.02
C VAL A 191 -4.57 14.81 12.49
N THR A 192 -3.86 13.99 13.26
CA THR A 192 -3.69 12.54 13.02
C THR A 192 -4.02 11.75 14.27
N SER A 193 -4.11 10.42 14.13
CA SER A 193 -4.12 9.51 15.28
C SER A 193 -2.85 9.67 16.12
N ASP A 194 -2.88 9.25 17.36
CA ASP A 194 -1.68 9.21 18.22
C ASP A 194 -0.70 8.16 17.68
N LEU A 195 0.30 8.63 16.92
CA LEU A 195 1.30 7.78 16.31
C LEU A 195 2.26 7.15 17.32
N SER A 196 2.39 7.71 18.51
CA SER A 196 3.28 7.19 19.55
C SER A 196 2.89 5.78 20.01
N VAL A 197 1.58 5.49 20.02
CA VAL A 197 1.06 4.13 20.29
C VAL A 197 1.49 3.15 19.21
N TYR A 198 1.37 3.54 17.94
CA TYR A 198 1.77 2.67 16.81
C TYR A 198 3.28 2.45 16.79
N GLU A 199 4.07 3.49 17.00
CA GLU A 199 5.53 3.40 17.05
C GLU A 199 6.02 2.53 18.21
N THR A 200 5.42 2.66 19.40
CA THR A 200 5.68 1.81 20.56
C THR A 200 5.38 0.34 20.23
N ASN A 201 4.21 0.07 19.64
CA ASN A 201 3.78 -1.28 19.30
C ASN A 201 4.68 -1.90 18.21
N MET A 202 5.05 -1.11 17.21
CA MET A 202 5.98 -1.52 16.15
C MET A 202 7.33 -1.91 16.75
N ASN A 203 7.91 -1.08 17.61
CA ASN A 203 9.20 -1.35 18.25
C ASN A 203 9.15 -2.65 19.07
N LEU A 204 8.11 -2.83 19.90
CA LEU A 204 7.94 -4.05 20.69
C LEU A 204 7.90 -5.32 19.83
N LEU A 205 7.17 -5.28 18.73
CA LEU A 205 7.07 -6.43 17.81
C LEU A 205 8.35 -6.64 17.01
N TYR A 206 8.93 -5.57 16.47
CA TYR A 206 10.17 -5.64 15.68
C TYR A 206 11.32 -6.22 16.50
N ASP A 207 11.55 -5.69 17.69
CA ASP A 207 12.62 -6.15 18.59
C ASP A 207 12.40 -7.62 18.99
N LYS A 208 11.14 -8.00 19.30
CA LYS A 208 10.82 -9.38 19.66
C LYS A 208 11.02 -10.34 18.48
N LEU A 209 10.50 -10.02 17.30
CA LEU A 209 10.63 -10.86 16.11
C LEU A 209 12.10 -11.05 15.72
N THR A 210 12.89 -9.96 15.74
CA THR A 210 14.32 -10.00 15.46
C THR A 210 15.06 -10.87 16.48
N ALA A 211 14.79 -10.70 17.79
CA ALA A 211 15.39 -11.52 18.84
C ALA A 211 15.02 -13.01 18.73
N LEU A 212 13.87 -13.33 18.17
CA LEU A 212 13.43 -14.70 17.90
C LEU A 212 13.99 -15.28 16.59
N GLY A 213 14.73 -14.48 15.79
CA GLY A 213 15.39 -14.91 14.56
C GLY A 213 14.50 -14.83 13.32
N PHE A 214 13.39 -14.09 13.35
CA PHE A 214 12.63 -13.83 12.16
C PHE A 214 13.37 -12.83 11.25
N GLU A 215 13.36 -13.10 9.96
CA GLU A 215 13.76 -12.15 8.92
C GLU A 215 12.61 -11.14 8.74
N VAL A 216 12.85 -9.86 9.04
CA VAL A 216 11.84 -8.82 9.00
C VAL A 216 12.45 -7.47 8.68
N GLU A 217 11.88 -6.76 7.71
CA GLU A 217 12.23 -5.36 7.44
C GLU A 217 11.53 -4.45 8.47
N ARG A 218 12.29 -3.45 8.98
CA ARG A 218 11.73 -2.50 9.94
C ARG A 218 10.72 -1.57 9.24
N PRO A 219 9.46 -1.53 9.67
CA PRO A 219 8.47 -0.63 9.09
C PRO A 219 8.90 0.84 9.25
N GLY A 220 8.83 1.60 8.16
CA GLY A 220 9.00 3.05 8.17
C GLY A 220 7.68 3.80 8.31
N GLY A 221 6.56 3.11 8.17
CA GLY A 221 5.22 3.66 8.26
C GLY A 221 4.15 2.56 8.32
N THR A 222 2.90 2.92 8.18
CA THR A 222 1.70 2.08 8.34
C THR A 222 1.49 1.61 9.80
N PHE A 223 0.70 0.56 9.96
CA PHE A 223 0.56 -0.17 11.23
C PHE A 223 0.65 -1.69 11.00
N TYR A 224 1.49 -2.07 10.02
CA TYR A 224 1.78 -3.46 9.68
C TYR A 224 3.27 -3.77 9.78
N ILE A 225 3.57 -5.01 10.18
CA ILE A 225 4.90 -5.60 10.12
C ILE A 225 4.81 -6.94 9.39
N PHE A 226 5.82 -7.26 8.58
CA PHE A 226 5.75 -8.32 7.59
C PHE A 226 6.97 -9.26 7.65
N PRO A 227 7.07 -10.08 8.72
CA PRO A 227 8.15 -11.05 8.85
C PRO A 227 7.98 -12.23 7.91
N LYS A 228 9.11 -12.82 7.54
CA LYS A 228 9.15 -14.13 6.89
C LYS A 228 8.70 -15.19 7.88
N ALA A 229 7.83 -16.11 7.44
CA ALA A 229 7.41 -17.24 8.24
C ALA A 229 8.58 -18.20 8.51
N LEU A 230 8.52 -18.97 9.60
CA LEU A 230 9.55 -19.96 9.95
C LEU A 230 9.39 -21.28 9.18
N GLU A 231 8.46 -21.34 8.24
CA GLU A 231 8.27 -22.41 7.26
C GLU A 231 7.81 -21.81 5.91
N GLU A 232 7.94 -22.59 4.83
CA GLU A 232 7.63 -22.08 3.48
C GLU A 232 6.15 -21.82 3.26
N ASP A 233 5.26 -22.64 3.87
CA ASP A 233 3.82 -22.44 3.79
C ASP A 233 3.33 -21.47 4.85
N ALA A 234 3.12 -20.21 4.44
CA ALA A 234 2.60 -19.18 5.32
C ALA A 234 1.19 -19.50 5.87
N ASN A 235 0.38 -20.28 5.15
CA ASN A 235 -0.94 -20.68 5.65
C ASN A 235 -0.80 -21.73 6.77
N ALA A 236 0.08 -22.71 6.62
CA ALA A 236 0.39 -23.68 7.68
C ALA A 236 0.96 -22.97 8.92
N PHE A 237 1.88 -22.02 8.70
CA PHE A 237 2.41 -21.19 9.78
C PHE A 237 1.31 -20.39 10.51
N CYS A 238 0.37 -19.79 9.78
CA CYS A 238 -0.75 -19.07 10.38
C CYS A 238 -1.71 -20.00 11.14
N LEU A 239 -1.92 -21.22 10.66
CA LEU A 239 -2.71 -22.24 11.38
C LEU A 239 -2.01 -22.65 12.68
N LYS A 240 -0.69 -22.87 12.65
CA LYS A 240 0.11 -23.16 13.84
C LYS A 240 0.10 -22.01 14.83
N ALA A 241 0.16 -20.78 14.36
CA ALA A 241 0.10 -19.59 15.21
C ALA A 241 -1.20 -19.49 16.02
N ARG A 242 -2.33 -19.97 15.47
CA ARG A 242 -3.62 -20.00 16.18
C ARG A 242 -3.62 -20.89 17.41
N GLU A 243 -2.78 -21.93 17.46
CA GLU A 243 -2.62 -22.79 18.65
C GLU A 243 -2.04 -21.98 19.84
N PHE A 244 -1.46 -20.84 19.59
CA PHE A 244 -0.89 -19.90 20.57
C PHE A 244 -1.68 -18.60 20.66
N ASP A 245 -2.95 -18.58 20.21
CA ASP A 245 -3.84 -17.39 20.20
C ASP A 245 -3.31 -16.22 19.35
N LEU A 246 -2.48 -16.49 18.33
CA LEU A 246 -1.98 -15.50 17.40
C LEU A 246 -2.75 -15.56 16.07
N LEU A 247 -3.36 -14.44 15.68
CA LEU A 247 -4.06 -14.30 14.40
C LEU A 247 -3.20 -13.52 13.42
N LEU A 248 -2.59 -14.22 12.47
CA LEU A 248 -1.73 -13.68 11.44
C LEU A 248 -2.41 -13.79 10.07
N VAL A 249 -1.99 -12.98 9.11
CA VAL A 249 -2.50 -13.02 7.74
C VAL A 249 -1.40 -13.55 6.82
N PRO A 250 -1.63 -14.69 6.13
CA PRO A 250 -0.64 -15.25 5.21
C PRO A 250 -0.46 -14.37 3.97
N SER A 251 0.74 -14.40 3.41
CA SER A 251 1.16 -13.48 2.35
C SER A 251 0.69 -13.82 0.94
N ASP A 252 0.13 -14.98 0.71
CA ASP A 252 -0.21 -15.46 -0.64
C ASP A 252 -1.11 -14.49 -1.40
N THR A 253 -2.09 -13.90 -0.72
CA THR A 253 -3.00 -12.92 -1.33
C THR A 253 -2.33 -11.58 -1.65
N PHE A 254 -1.15 -11.29 -1.07
CA PHE A 254 -0.36 -10.09 -1.36
C PHE A 254 0.62 -10.30 -2.53
N GLY A 255 0.60 -11.47 -3.19
CA GLY A 255 1.46 -11.75 -4.34
C GLY A 255 2.89 -12.17 -4.00
N VAL A 256 3.15 -12.59 -2.76
CA VAL A 256 4.43 -13.12 -2.30
C VAL A 256 4.20 -14.32 -1.38
N LYS A 257 5.11 -15.29 -1.37
CA LYS A 257 5.01 -16.49 -0.53
C LYS A 257 5.96 -16.45 0.66
N GLY A 258 5.60 -17.17 1.73
CA GLY A 258 6.49 -17.40 2.86
C GLY A 258 6.59 -16.25 3.85
N TYR A 259 5.70 -15.27 3.82
CA TYR A 259 5.62 -14.16 4.77
C TYR A 259 4.27 -14.12 5.47
N VAL A 260 4.20 -13.39 6.56
CA VAL A 260 2.94 -13.14 7.28
C VAL A 260 2.82 -11.68 7.67
N ARG A 261 1.60 -11.15 7.66
CA ARG A 261 1.33 -9.79 8.12
C ARG A 261 0.76 -9.80 9.53
N LEU A 262 1.35 -9.00 10.40
CA LEU A 262 0.81 -8.63 11.69
C LEU A 262 0.35 -7.17 11.66
N ALA A 263 -0.79 -6.87 12.28
CA ALA A 263 -1.27 -5.51 12.49
C ALA A 263 -1.05 -5.11 13.95
N TYR A 264 -0.48 -3.91 14.17
CA TYR A 264 -0.21 -3.40 15.51
C TYR A 264 -1.02 -2.13 15.88
N CYS A 265 -2.09 -1.86 15.13
CA CYS A 265 -3.06 -0.81 15.46
C CYS A 265 -4.05 -1.27 16.55
N ILE A 266 -3.53 -1.78 17.64
CA ILE A 266 -4.26 -2.31 18.79
C ILE A 266 -3.67 -1.75 20.08
N ASP A 267 -4.36 -1.99 21.18
CA ASP A 267 -3.89 -1.61 22.51
C ASP A 267 -2.51 -2.21 22.82
N THR A 268 -1.60 -1.40 23.39
CA THR A 268 -0.21 -1.80 23.68
C THR A 268 -0.13 -2.99 24.65
N GLU A 269 -1.05 -3.10 25.60
CA GLU A 269 -1.08 -4.26 26.52
C GLU A 269 -1.44 -5.56 25.81
N LYS A 270 -2.24 -5.49 24.72
CA LYS A 270 -2.49 -6.66 23.87
C LYS A 270 -1.24 -7.06 23.11
N VAL A 271 -0.47 -6.10 22.60
CA VAL A 271 0.83 -6.38 21.97
C VAL A 271 1.77 -7.04 22.99
N LYS A 272 1.94 -6.47 24.18
CA LYS A 272 2.80 -7.05 25.22
C LYS A 272 2.39 -8.49 25.57
N ARG A 273 1.09 -8.78 25.68
CA ARG A 273 0.58 -10.13 25.95
C ARG A 273 0.84 -11.11 24.80
N SER A 274 0.96 -10.65 23.56
CA SER A 274 1.27 -11.50 22.41
C SER A 274 2.75 -11.91 22.34
N LEU A 275 3.66 -11.18 22.99
CA LEU A 275 5.10 -11.46 22.90
C LEU A 275 5.50 -12.86 23.43
N PRO A 276 5.00 -13.33 24.59
CA PRO A 276 5.23 -14.71 25.04
C PRO A 276 4.62 -15.77 24.10
N ALA A 277 3.51 -15.44 23.42
CA ALA A 277 2.91 -16.36 22.45
C ALA A 277 3.80 -16.50 21.20
N LEU A 278 4.42 -15.41 20.72
CA LEU A 278 5.42 -15.44 19.64
C LEU A 278 6.65 -16.26 20.03
N GLU A 279 7.10 -16.21 21.30
CA GLU A 279 8.19 -17.06 21.80
C GLU A 279 7.85 -18.55 21.71
N LYS A 280 6.64 -18.93 22.16
CA LYS A 280 6.16 -20.33 22.09
C LYS A 280 6.03 -20.80 20.64
N LEU A 281 5.49 -19.94 19.77
CA LEU A 281 5.39 -20.24 18.34
C LEU A 281 6.79 -20.47 17.73
N ALA A 282 7.73 -19.55 17.97
CA ALA A 282 9.09 -19.69 17.46
C ALA A 282 9.80 -20.94 18.01
N ALA A 283 9.60 -21.26 19.30
CA ALA A 283 10.17 -22.46 19.92
C ALA A 283 9.63 -23.77 19.28
N ALA A 284 8.40 -23.78 18.78
CA ALA A 284 7.83 -24.94 18.09
C ALA A 284 8.52 -25.26 16.76
N TYR A 285 9.29 -24.33 16.19
CA TYR A 285 10.08 -24.50 14.95
C TYR A 285 11.59 -24.69 15.21
N ARG A 286 12.04 -24.52 16.44
CA ARG A 286 13.42 -24.81 16.82
C ARG A 286 13.53 -26.30 17.15
N LYS A 287 14.21 -27.06 16.30
CA LYS A 287 14.58 -28.47 16.57
C LYS A 287 15.82 -28.53 17.45
#